data_944d08e8520e7c5452edc136cbb27510
#
_entry.id   944d08e8520e7c5452edc136cbb27510
#
_cell.length_a   1.000
_cell.length_b   1.000
_cell.length_c   1.000
_cell.angle_alpha   90.00
_cell.angle_beta   90.00
_cell.angle_gamma   90.00
#
_symmetry.space_group_name_H-M   'P 1'
#
loop_
_entity.id
_entity.type
_entity.pdbx_description
1 polymer ?
#
loop_
_entity_poly.entity_id
_entity_poly.type
_entity_poly.pdbx_seq_one_letter_code
_entity_poly.pdbx_strand_id
1 'polypeptide(L)'
;MRFFSSGKVYDFMRWRFFFVGLSLIITIGSIALLALGKARLGTDFRGGTELEVAFRGHVDVAEIRQAVTSAGFGAPDVIKVDDPKNPDRYLIRVQEVSTISHETQALVERRLCSGANLPAAECPPQKQATEVRFSPGGDKITVRFADEPDLDWVRQQAASVPGIHLHPGANNPHVQNARDHKVEIELMSKGDQLIGALQRALGARAPDHALRSEWIGPRAGAQLRDSAIKSILIEIVFIMAYIAFRFDLRFAPGGIISLIHDATGSLGMLILLGKEIDLTTVAAILTVIGYSVNDTVVIYDRVRENIGKLRGASFRDLINISTSEMLGRTILTTGTVQLSLLAFFIWGTGTLKNFAFALTVGFMFGIYSTIYIALPVTEWLDKVLFSRMGGGSNKGTKGSRGKPSARRATAPA
;
A
#
# COMPACT_ATOMS: atom_id res chain seq x y z
N MET A 1 -17.45 30.26 8.13
CA MET A 1 -16.24 30.87 8.70
C MET A 1 -15.21 31.04 7.58
N ARG A 2 -14.72 32.26 7.31
CA ARG A 2 -13.66 32.50 6.34
C ARG A 2 -12.33 32.49 7.10
N PHE A 3 -11.61 31.37 7.08
CA PHE A 3 -10.30 31.24 7.75
C PHE A 3 -9.21 32.13 7.12
N PHE A 4 -9.39 32.53 5.86
CA PHE A 4 -8.45 33.39 5.17
C PHE A 4 -9.13 34.70 4.75
N SER A 5 -8.43 35.81 4.92
CA SER A 5 -8.90 37.13 4.51
C SER A 5 -9.12 37.18 3.01
N SER A 6 -10.36 37.44 2.59
CA SER A 6 -10.70 37.59 1.17
C SER A 6 -9.88 38.75 0.56
N GLY A 7 -9.09 38.45 -0.45
CA GLY A 7 -8.33 39.45 -1.22
C GLY A 7 -6.84 39.55 -0.87
N LYS A 8 -6.33 38.81 0.11
CA LYS A 8 -4.88 38.79 0.37
C LYS A 8 -4.21 37.76 -0.55
N VAL A 9 -3.32 38.24 -1.40
CA VAL A 9 -2.48 37.40 -2.26
C VAL A 9 -1.16 37.10 -1.57
N TYR A 10 -0.85 35.81 -1.47
CA TYR A 10 0.41 35.32 -0.89
C TYR A 10 1.41 35.01 -2.01
N ASP A 11 2.67 35.41 -1.86
CA ASP A 11 3.71 35.13 -2.84
C ASP A 11 4.36 33.75 -2.58
N PHE A 12 3.69 32.69 -2.97
CA PHE A 12 4.19 31.31 -2.88
C PHE A 12 5.42 31.09 -3.78
N MET A 13 5.45 31.72 -4.95
CA MET A 13 6.53 31.57 -5.92
C MET A 13 7.87 32.20 -5.47
N ARG A 14 7.88 33.00 -4.41
CA ARG A 14 9.12 33.58 -3.83
C ARG A 14 10.07 32.48 -3.36
N TRP A 15 9.52 31.45 -2.72
CA TRP A 15 10.27 30.36 -2.10
C TRP A 15 10.46 29.13 -3.01
N ARG A 16 10.03 29.19 -4.27
CA ARG A 16 9.99 28.03 -5.18
C ARG A 16 11.33 27.28 -5.30
N PHE A 17 12.46 27.99 -5.44
CA PHE A 17 13.77 27.37 -5.61
C PHE A 17 14.21 26.59 -4.37
N PHE A 18 13.92 27.12 -3.17
CA PHE A 18 14.18 26.43 -1.93
C PHE A 18 13.35 25.12 -1.84
N PHE A 19 12.04 25.22 -2.08
CA PHE A 19 11.17 24.06 -1.96
C PHE A 19 11.36 23.04 -3.08
N VAL A 20 11.65 23.45 -4.30
CA VAL A 20 12.01 22.54 -5.40
C VAL A 20 13.33 21.82 -5.08
N GLY A 21 14.32 22.51 -4.53
CA GLY A 21 15.57 21.89 -4.07
C GLY A 21 15.34 20.88 -2.96
N LEU A 22 14.50 21.21 -1.97
CA LEU A 22 14.10 20.29 -0.90
C LEU A 22 13.38 19.06 -1.47
N SER A 23 12.45 19.26 -2.40
CA SER A 23 11.74 18.17 -3.08
C SER A 23 12.68 17.24 -3.83
N LEU A 24 13.70 17.79 -4.48
CA LEU A 24 14.69 17.00 -5.20
C LEU A 24 15.50 16.13 -4.22
N ILE A 25 15.89 16.69 -3.07
CA ILE A 25 16.59 15.95 -2.01
C ILE A 25 15.70 14.82 -1.47
N ILE A 26 14.43 15.10 -1.20
CA ILE A 26 13.46 14.09 -0.73
C ILE A 26 13.29 12.97 -1.77
N THR A 27 13.08 13.33 -3.03
CA THR A 27 12.88 12.34 -4.11
C THR A 27 14.10 11.46 -4.32
N ILE A 28 15.29 12.08 -4.42
CA ILE A 28 16.55 11.35 -4.59
C ILE A 28 16.83 10.47 -3.37
N GLY A 29 16.63 10.99 -2.16
CA GLY A 29 16.77 10.25 -0.91
C GLY A 29 15.82 9.06 -0.84
N SER A 30 14.56 9.25 -1.23
CA SER A 30 13.55 8.18 -1.27
C SER A 30 13.92 7.09 -2.27
N ILE A 31 14.35 7.47 -3.47
CA ILE A 31 14.82 6.51 -4.49
C ILE A 31 16.06 5.76 -4.01
N ALA A 32 17.00 6.46 -3.36
CA ALA A 32 18.18 5.82 -2.78
C ALA A 32 17.82 4.80 -1.69
N LEU A 33 16.90 5.12 -0.79
CA LEU A 33 16.42 4.20 0.24
C LEU A 33 15.76 2.94 -0.38
N LEU A 34 14.98 3.11 -1.45
CA LEU A 34 14.38 2.01 -2.20
C LEU A 34 15.46 1.14 -2.88
N ALA A 35 16.41 1.77 -3.56
CA ALA A 35 17.49 1.08 -4.27
C ALA A 35 18.44 0.32 -3.32
N LEU A 36 18.66 0.83 -2.11
CA LEU A 36 19.44 0.17 -1.06
C LEU A 36 18.70 -0.98 -0.37
N GLY A 37 17.46 -1.30 -0.79
CA GLY A 37 16.66 -2.39 -0.22
C GLY A 37 16.28 -2.17 1.25
N LYS A 38 16.21 -0.91 1.71
CA LYS A 38 15.81 -0.58 3.09
C LYS A 38 14.31 -0.72 3.35
N ALA A 39 13.53 -0.98 2.31
CA ALA A 39 12.09 -1.19 2.41
C ALA A 39 11.77 -2.48 3.18
N ARG A 40 11.00 -2.36 4.24
CA ARG A 40 10.45 -3.51 4.96
C ARG A 40 9.17 -3.93 4.28
N LEU A 41 9.25 -5.00 3.49
CA LEU A 41 8.07 -5.56 2.83
C LEU A 41 7.28 -6.41 3.81
N GLY A 42 5.97 -6.23 3.84
CA GLY A 42 5.05 -7.05 4.61
C GLY A 42 4.91 -8.48 4.06
N THR A 43 4.18 -9.29 4.78
CA THR A 43 3.91 -10.71 4.43
C THR A 43 3.23 -10.83 3.06
N ASP A 44 2.42 -9.84 2.68
CA ASP A 44 1.75 -9.77 1.37
C ASP A 44 2.73 -9.90 0.19
N PHE A 45 3.95 -9.38 0.34
CA PHE A 45 4.94 -9.32 -0.75
C PHE A 45 6.10 -10.31 -0.60
N ARG A 46 6.41 -10.71 0.64
CA ARG A 46 7.47 -11.72 0.91
C ARG A 46 6.92 -13.14 0.88
N GLY A 47 5.65 -13.30 1.20
CA GLY A 47 5.09 -14.58 1.59
C GLY A 47 5.49 -14.96 3.03
N GLY A 48 4.90 -16.03 3.53
CA GLY A 48 5.12 -16.52 4.89
C GLY A 48 3.81 -16.67 5.66
N THR A 49 3.93 -16.99 6.93
CA THR A 49 2.83 -17.07 7.89
C THR A 49 2.95 -15.91 8.87
N GLU A 50 1.85 -15.20 9.06
CA GLU A 50 1.71 -14.10 9.99
C GLU A 50 0.68 -14.45 11.05
N LEU A 51 1.06 -14.27 12.30
CA LEU A 51 0.23 -14.52 13.46
C LEU A 51 0.16 -13.30 14.34
N GLU A 52 -1.03 -12.85 14.63
CA GLU A 52 -1.27 -11.85 15.65
C GLU A 52 -1.75 -12.56 16.92
N VAL A 53 -1.02 -12.38 18.02
CA VAL A 53 -1.24 -13.05 19.30
C VAL A 53 -1.24 -12.08 20.46
N ALA A 54 -2.08 -12.36 21.46
CA ALA A 54 -2.03 -11.68 22.77
C ALA A 54 -1.50 -12.66 23.81
N PHE A 55 -0.41 -12.29 24.46
CA PHE A 55 0.16 -13.08 25.54
C PHE A 55 -0.61 -12.83 26.84
N ARG A 56 -0.68 -13.84 27.70
CA ARG A 56 -1.34 -13.75 29.03
C ARG A 56 -0.50 -13.00 30.06
N GLY A 57 0.76 -12.77 29.78
CA GLY A 57 1.67 -12.03 30.63
C GLY A 57 2.77 -11.39 29.82
N HIS A 58 3.53 -10.50 30.47
CA HIS A 58 4.61 -9.81 29.79
C HIS A 58 5.69 -10.78 29.29
N VAL A 59 6.00 -10.68 27.99
CA VAL A 59 7.03 -11.48 27.32
C VAL A 59 7.85 -10.57 26.43
N ASP A 60 9.17 -10.62 26.57
CA ASP A 60 10.05 -9.82 25.74
C ASP A 60 10.13 -10.36 24.30
N VAL A 61 10.33 -9.45 23.34
CA VAL A 61 10.52 -9.80 21.92
C VAL A 61 11.65 -10.82 21.73
N ALA A 62 12.70 -10.75 22.55
CA ALA A 62 13.81 -11.69 22.50
C ALA A 62 13.39 -13.10 22.92
N GLU A 63 12.58 -13.24 23.98
CA GLU A 63 12.05 -14.54 24.44
C GLU A 63 11.13 -15.17 23.38
N ILE A 64 10.25 -14.37 22.77
CA ILE A 64 9.36 -14.82 21.68
C ILE A 64 10.21 -15.33 20.51
N ARG A 65 11.21 -14.55 20.10
CA ARG A 65 12.09 -14.90 18.98
C ARG A 65 12.86 -16.19 19.27
N GLN A 66 13.37 -16.35 20.48
CA GLN A 66 14.06 -17.56 20.90
C GLN A 66 13.12 -18.77 20.90
N ALA A 67 11.91 -18.65 21.44
CA ALA A 67 10.92 -19.73 21.48
C ALA A 67 10.56 -20.21 20.07
N VAL A 68 10.34 -19.28 19.14
CA VAL A 68 10.01 -19.58 17.74
C VAL A 68 11.19 -20.25 17.02
N THR A 69 12.41 -19.72 17.19
CA THR A 69 13.62 -20.30 16.57
C THR A 69 13.94 -21.69 17.12
N SER A 70 13.78 -21.90 18.44
CA SER A 70 13.99 -23.20 19.07
C SER A 70 13.00 -24.26 18.59
N ALA A 71 11.83 -23.84 18.10
CA ALA A 71 10.83 -24.73 17.52
C ALA A 71 11.10 -25.10 16.04
N GLY A 72 12.24 -24.67 15.49
CA GLY A 72 12.66 -25.00 14.12
C GLY A 72 12.11 -24.06 13.04
N PHE A 73 11.48 -22.96 13.42
CA PHE A 73 11.14 -21.90 12.47
C PHE A 73 12.36 -21.03 12.20
N GLY A 74 12.48 -20.50 10.99
CA GLY A 74 13.52 -19.55 10.61
C GLY A 74 13.48 -18.29 11.48
N ALA A 75 14.40 -17.34 11.22
CA ALA A 75 14.48 -16.10 12.01
C ALA A 75 13.14 -15.34 11.96
N PRO A 76 12.35 -15.31 13.06
CA PRO A 76 11.05 -14.67 13.06
C PRO A 76 11.19 -13.16 13.11
N ASP A 77 10.31 -12.46 12.42
CA ASP A 77 10.08 -11.02 12.62
C ASP A 77 8.99 -10.86 13.69
N VAL A 78 9.35 -10.28 14.83
CA VAL A 78 8.44 -10.09 15.97
C VAL A 78 8.28 -8.59 16.20
N ILE A 79 7.04 -8.11 16.06
CA ILE A 79 6.69 -6.70 16.15
C ILE A 79 5.65 -6.53 17.25
N LYS A 80 5.92 -5.63 18.18
CA LYS A 80 4.93 -5.26 19.18
C LYS A 80 3.82 -4.43 18.54
N VAL A 81 2.57 -4.84 18.76
CA VAL A 81 1.39 -4.09 18.29
C VAL A 81 1.00 -3.08 19.37
N ASP A 82 0.90 -1.81 18.98
CA ASP A 82 0.46 -0.76 19.89
C ASP A 82 -1.06 -0.85 20.07
N ASP A 83 -1.48 -1.56 21.12
CA ASP A 83 -2.88 -1.71 21.53
C ASP A 83 -3.03 -1.33 23.01
N PRO A 84 -3.68 -0.20 23.34
CA PRO A 84 -3.88 0.23 24.73
C PRO A 84 -4.64 -0.77 25.62
N LYS A 85 -5.45 -1.65 24.99
CA LYS A 85 -6.24 -2.67 25.72
C LYS A 85 -5.45 -3.96 25.96
N ASN A 86 -4.44 -4.21 25.13
CA ASN A 86 -3.60 -5.41 25.19
C ASN A 86 -2.12 -5.04 24.99
N PRO A 87 -1.40 -4.62 26.04
CA PRO A 87 -0.02 -4.16 25.91
C PRO A 87 0.96 -5.28 25.50
N ASP A 88 0.56 -6.55 25.68
CA ASP A 88 1.36 -7.72 25.31
C ASP A 88 0.83 -8.40 24.02
N ARG A 89 0.41 -7.59 23.07
CA ARG A 89 0.01 -8.03 21.73
C ARG A 89 1.18 -7.93 20.77
N TYR A 90 1.42 -9.01 20.03
CA TYR A 90 2.54 -9.12 19.11
C TYR A 90 2.08 -9.69 17.78
N LEU A 91 2.73 -9.22 16.72
CA LEU A 91 2.66 -9.77 15.38
C LEU A 91 3.93 -10.59 15.15
N ILE A 92 3.77 -11.87 14.89
CA ILE A 92 4.87 -12.83 14.68
C ILE A 92 4.79 -13.31 13.24
N ARG A 93 5.88 -13.14 12.49
CA ARG A 93 6.00 -13.58 11.11
C ARG A 93 7.10 -14.58 10.96
N VAL A 94 6.80 -15.64 10.23
CA VAL A 94 7.75 -16.68 9.85
C VAL A 94 7.69 -16.89 8.34
N GLN A 95 8.81 -17.29 7.75
CA GLN A 95 8.88 -17.49 6.29
C GLN A 95 8.21 -18.81 5.85
N GLU A 96 8.02 -19.72 6.78
CA GLU A 96 7.40 -21.00 6.53
C GLU A 96 5.90 -20.84 6.26
N VAL A 97 5.43 -21.50 5.23
CA VAL A 97 4.02 -21.60 4.87
C VAL A 97 3.55 -23.04 4.97
N SER A 98 2.27 -23.22 5.25
CA SER A 98 1.63 -24.55 5.33
C SER A 98 1.41 -25.18 3.96
N THR A 99 2.24 -24.89 2.96
CA THR A 99 2.11 -25.51 1.64
C THR A 99 2.64 -26.94 1.68
N ILE A 100 1.82 -27.86 1.18
CA ILE A 100 2.23 -29.26 1.00
C ILE A 100 3.05 -29.33 -0.29
N SER A 101 4.30 -29.81 -0.20
CA SER A 101 5.16 -29.94 -1.38
C SER A 101 4.57 -30.94 -2.39
N HIS A 102 4.87 -30.79 -3.68
CA HIS A 102 4.41 -31.74 -4.70
C HIS A 102 4.84 -33.17 -4.41
N GLU A 103 6.01 -33.36 -3.81
CA GLU A 103 6.50 -34.66 -3.39
C GLU A 103 5.62 -35.26 -2.28
N THR A 104 5.29 -34.47 -1.25
CA THR A 104 4.40 -34.87 -0.17
C THR A 104 2.97 -35.09 -0.70
N GLN A 105 2.49 -34.28 -1.65
CA GLN A 105 1.20 -34.48 -2.30
C GLN A 105 1.15 -35.86 -2.99
N ALA A 106 2.17 -36.18 -3.78
CA ALA A 106 2.25 -37.48 -4.46
C ALA A 106 2.31 -38.66 -3.48
N LEU A 107 3.00 -38.48 -2.32
CA LEU A 107 3.00 -39.50 -1.27
C LEU A 107 1.63 -39.67 -0.62
N VAL A 108 0.90 -38.60 -0.35
CA VAL A 108 -0.47 -38.65 0.18
C VAL A 108 -1.42 -39.31 -0.83
N GLU A 109 -1.36 -38.93 -2.11
CA GLU A 109 -2.16 -39.53 -3.17
C GLU A 109 -1.91 -41.04 -3.25
N ARG A 110 -0.65 -41.43 -3.21
CA ARG A 110 -0.28 -42.84 -3.24
C ARG A 110 -0.78 -43.61 -2.01
N ARG A 111 -0.67 -43.05 -0.79
CA ARG A 111 -1.13 -43.65 0.46
C ARG A 111 -2.66 -43.75 0.55
N LEU A 112 -3.35 -42.79 -0.03
CA LEU A 112 -4.84 -42.77 -0.13
C LEU A 112 -5.36 -43.50 -1.36
N CYS A 113 -4.49 -44.25 -2.03
CA CYS A 113 -4.87 -45.05 -3.19
C CYS A 113 -5.51 -44.24 -4.33
N SER A 114 -4.98 -43.04 -4.59
CA SER A 114 -5.40 -42.20 -5.71
C SER A 114 -4.41 -42.36 -6.87
N GLY A 115 -4.92 -42.65 -8.05
CA GLY A 115 -4.13 -42.76 -9.29
C GLY A 115 -4.31 -44.10 -10.05
N ALA A 116 -3.93 -44.08 -11.33
CA ALA A 116 -3.91 -45.25 -12.18
C ALA A 116 -2.63 -46.05 -11.96
N ASN A 117 -2.71 -47.37 -11.81
CA ASN A 117 -1.61 -48.31 -11.63
C ASN A 117 -1.10 -48.53 -10.22
N LEU A 118 -1.96 -48.50 -9.23
CA LEU A 118 -1.58 -48.90 -7.85
C LEU A 118 -1.65 -50.46 -7.69
N PRO A 119 -0.71 -51.08 -6.93
CA PRO A 119 -0.75 -52.51 -6.69
C PRO A 119 -2.03 -52.86 -5.92
N ALA A 120 -2.83 -53.77 -6.42
CA ALA A 120 -4.10 -54.22 -5.82
C ALA A 120 -3.92 -54.76 -4.40
N ALA A 121 -2.72 -55.25 -4.05
CA ALA A 121 -2.39 -55.72 -2.72
C ALA A 121 -2.32 -54.59 -1.64
N GLU A 122 -1.95 -53.37 -2.05
CA GLU A 122 -1.89 -52.22 -1.16
C GLU A 122 -3.12 -51.34 -1.21
N CYS A 123 -3.82 -51.37 -2.34
CA CYS A 123 -4.97 -50.51 -2.63
C CYS A 123 -6.19 -51.33 -3.10
N PRO A 124 -6.97 -51.94 -2.19
CA PRO A 124 -8.18 -52.66 -2.55
C PRO A 124 -9.20 -51.67 -3.15
N PRO A 125 -10.04 -52.14 -4.12
CA PRO A 125 -10.98 -51.31 -4.83
C PRO A 125 -11.89 -50.45 -3.94
N GLN A 126 -12.30 -50.98 -2.79
CA GLN A 126 -13.14 -50.32 -1.79
C GLN A 126 -12.47 -49.18 -1.05
N LYS A 127 -11.14 -49.02 -1.13
CA LYS A 127 -10.36 -47.97 -0.48
C LYS A 127 -9.73 -46.99 -1.46
N GLN A 128 -10.12 -47.02 -2.73
CA GLN A 128 -9.58 -46.15 -3.76
C GLN A 128 -10.17 -44.73 -3.66
N ALA A 129 -9.29 -43.75 -3.53
CA ALA A 129 -9.68 -42.38 -3.69
C ALA A 129 -9.80 -42.00 -5.18
N THR A 130 -10.96 -41.50 -5.57
CA THR A 130 -11.22 -41.04 -6.93
C THR A 130 -10.67 -39.65 -7.20
N GLU A 131 -10.53 -38.82 -6.14
CA GLU A 131 -10.02 -37.48 -6.22
C GLU A 131 -9.38 -37.10 -4.89
N VAL A 132 -8.20 -36.49 -4.95
CA VAL A 132 -7.53 -35.85 -3.81
C VAL A 132 -7.26 -34.38 -4.14
N ARG A 133 -7.76 -33.47 -3.33
CA ARG A 133 -7.55 -32.03 -3.47
C ARG A 133 -6.84 -31.51 -2.23
N PHE A 134 -5.76 -30.80 -2.46
CA PHE A 134 -5.01 -30.10 -1.43
C PHE A 134 -5.45 -28.65 -1.36
N SER A 135 -5.78 -28.18 -0.17
CA SER A 135 -5.98 -26.74 0.06
C SER A 135 -4.68 -25.99 -0.23
N PRO A 136 -4.73 -24.86 -0.95
CA PRO A 136 -3.56 -24.03 -1.16
C PRO A 136 -2.89 -23.57 0.15
N GLY A 137 -3.67 -23.53 1.25
CA GLY A 137 -3.21 -23.21 2.60
C GLY A 137 -2.51 -24.35 3.33
N GLY A 138 -2.55 -25.55 2.78
CA GLY A 138 -2.00 -26.73 3.48
C GLY A 138 -2.66 -27.02 4.82
N ASP A 139 -3.84 -26.46 5.06
CA ASP A 139 -4.64 -26.62 6.28
C ASP A 139 -5.58 -27.82 6.22
N LYS A 140 -5.88 -28.29 4.99
CA LYS A 140 -6.78 -29.43 4.77
C LYS A 140 -6.50 -30.18 3.48
N ILE A 141 -6.90 -31.45 3.48
CA ILE A 141 -6.95 -32.32 2.30
C ILE A 141 -8.40 -32.80 2.15
N THR A 142 -8.95 -32.64 0.97
CA THR A 142 -10.28 -33.17 0.64
C THR A 142 -10.11 -34.40 -0.25
N VAL A 143 -10.70 -35.51 0.15
CA VAL A 143 -10.61 -36.78 -0.54
C VAL A 143 -12.00 -37.27 -0.89
N ARG A 144 -12.21 -37.70 -2.12
CA ARG A 144 -13.43 -38.40 -2.56
C ARG A 144 -13.13 -39.87 -2.79
N PHE A 145 -13.93 -40.72 -2.21
CA PHE A 145 -13.84 -42.18 -2.39
C PHE A 145 -14.93 -42.72 -3.33
N ALA A 146 -14.71 -43.90 -3.90
CA ALA A 146 -15.70 -44.60 -4.70
C ALA A 146 -16.82 -45.18 -3.83
N ASP A 147 -16.46 -45.71 -2.67
CA ASP A 147 -17.34 -46.33 -1.69
C ASP A 147 -17.29 -45.59 -0.35
N GLU A 148 -18.08 -46.05 0.64
CA GLU A 148 -18.13 -45.45 1.96
C GLU A 148 -16.73 -45.54 2.62
N PRO A 149 -16.14 -44.37 3.03
CA PRO A 149 -14.78 -44.31 3.51
C PRO A 149 -14.62 -44.79 4.96
N ASP A 150 -13.61 -45.64 5.20
CA ASP A 150 -13.14 -45.98 6.51
C ASP A 150 -12.26 -44.84 7.09
N LEU A 151 -12.83 -44.01 7.98
CA LEU A 151 -12.17 -42.85 8.53
C LEU A 151 -10.93 -43.16 9.35
N ASP A 152 -10.89 -44.28 10.03
CA ASP A 152 -9.71 -44.72 10.83
C ASP A 152 -8.57 -45.11 9.90
N TRP A 153 -8.86 -45.80 8.82
CA TRP A 153 -7.88 -46.10 7.79
C TRP A 153 -7.36 -44.84 7.13
N VAL A 154 -8.24 -43.89 6.75
CA VAL A 154 -7.86 -42.58 6.15
C VAL A 154 -6.94 -41.82 7.11
N ARG A 155 -7.28 -41.76 8.41
CA ARG A 155 -6.46 -41.13 9.45
C ARG A 155 -5.08 -41.76 9.51
N GLN A 156 -4.99 -43.09 9.55
CA GLN A 156 -3.73 -43.80 9.65
C GLN A 156 -2.85 -43.57 8.41
N GLN A 157 -3.43 -43.66 7.21
CA GLN A 157 -2.68 -43.40 5.98
C GLN A 157 -2.17 -41.96 5.89
N ALA A 158 -3.00 -40.96 6.17
CA ALA A 158 -2.60 -39.57 6.16
C ALA A 158 -1.51 -39.27 7.22
N ALA A 159 -1.64 -39.81 8.45
CA ALA A 159 -0.66 -39.63 9.51
C ALA A 159 0.66 -40.32 9.22
N SER A 160 0.71 -41.34 8.36
CA SER A 160 1.95 -42.06 8.01
C SER A 160 2.85 -41.29 7.06
N VAL A 161 2.36 -40.20 6.44
CA VAL A 161 3.13 -39.42 5.47
C VAL A 161 4.01 -38.42 6.19
N PRO A 162 5.34 -38.40 5.95
CA PRO A 162 6.25 -37.44 6.55
C PRO A 162 5.87 -36.00 6.16
N GLY A 163 5.81 -35.13 7.17
CA GLY A 163 5.46 -33.71 6.97
C GLY A 163 3.97 -33.42 7.02
N ILE A 164 3.11 -34.42 7.15
CA ILE A 164 1.68 -34.26 7.41
C ILE A 164 1.42 -34.37 8.91
N HIS A 165 0.87 -33.31 9.49
CA HIS A 165 0.46 -33.26 10.89
C HIS A 165 -1.03 -33.04 10.95
N LEU A 166 -1.77 -34.04 11.41
CA LEU A 166 -3.22 -33.95 11.55
C LEU A 166 -3.58 -33.00 12.69
N HIS A 167 -4.61 -32.16 12.48
CA HIS A 167 -5.15 -31.35 13.56
C HIS A 167 -5.72 -32.25 14.66
N PRO A 168 -5.38 -32.03 15.94
CA PRO A 168 -5.88 -32.84 17.05
C PRO A 168 -7.39 -32.67 17.21
N GLY A 169 -8.13 -33.76 17.16
CA GLY A 169 -9.59 -33.78 17.31
C GLY A 169 -10.13 -35.21 17.12
N ALA A 170 -11.15 -35.58 17.91
CA ALA A 170 -11.77 -36.90 17.82
C ALA A 170 -12.45 -37.13 16.46
N ASN A 171 -12.90 -36.08 15.82
CA ASN A 171 -13.66 -36.12 14.54
C ASN A 171 -12.80 -35.74 13.32
N ASN A 172 -11.50 -35.91 13.38
CA ASN A 172 -10.61 -35.67 12.24
C ASN A 172 -9.93 -36.96 11.80
N PRO A 173 -10.11 -37.44 10.56
CA PRO A 173 -10.93 -36.90 9.46
C PRO A 173 -12.45 -37.03 9.68
N HIS A 174 -13.22 -36.22 8.97
CA HIS A 174 -14.67 -36.25 9.02
C HIS A 174 -15.32 -36.29 7.64
N VAL A 175 -16.53 -36.85 7.57
CA VAL A 175 -17.28 -36.88 6.32
C VAL A 175 -17.89 -35.51 6.05
N GLN A 176 -17.44 -34.83 4.98
CA GLN A 176 -17.97 -33.55 4.56
C GLN A 176 -19.30 -33.71 3.80
N ASN A 177 -19.39 -34.75 2.96
CA ASN A 177 -20.58 -35.06 2.21
C ASN A 177 -20.72 -36.59 2.06
N ALA A 178 -21.74 -37.15 2.73
CA ALA A 178 -22.00 -38.60 2.69
C ALA A 178 -22.45 -39.11 1.32
N ARG A 179 -23.17 -38.29 0.52
CA ARG A 179 -23.65 -38.69 -0.79
C ARG A 179 -22.54 -38.86 -1.81
N ASP A 180 -21.51 -38.04 -1.67
CA ASP A 180 -20.35 -38.02 -2.58
C ASP A 180 -19.14 -38.77 -2.00
N HIS A 181 -19.27 -39.44 -0.86
CA HIS A 181 -18.19 -40.08 -0.10
C HIS A 181 -16.99 -39.17 0.07
N LYS A 182 -17.25 -37.90 0.39
CA LYS A 182 -16.24 -36.86 0.50
C LYS A 182 -15.83 -36.69 1.94
N VAL A 183 -14.52 -36.87 2.18
CA VAL A 183 -13.86 -36.76 3.49
C VAL A 183 -12.98 -35.52 3.49
N GLU A 184 -13.01 -34.76 4.58
CA GLU A 184 -12.10 -33.68 4.86
C GLU A 184 -11.15 -34.10 5.97
N ILE A 185 -9.84 -33.95 5.71
CA ILE A 185 -8.75 -34.20 6.64
C ILE A 185 -8.17 -32.85 7.04
N GLU A 186 -8.36 -32.47 8.27
CA GLU A 186 -7.81 -31.20 8.79
C GLU A 186 -6.34 -31.39 9.20
N LEU A 187 -5.50 -30.46 8.76
CA LEU A 187 -4.07 -30.45 9.06
C LEU A 187 -3.72 -29.31 10.00
N MET A 188 -2.69 -29.49 10.80
CA MET A 188 -2.12 -28.40 11.60
C MET A 188 -1.45 -27.39 10.68
N SER A 189 -1.99 -26.19 10.63
CA SER A 189 -1.35 -25.07 9.95
C SER A 189 -0.01 -24.72 10.59
N LYS A 190 0.87 -24.01 9.88
CA LYS A 190 2.11 -23.47 10.50
C LYS A 190 1.79 -22.52 11.64
N GLY A 191 0.64 -21.82 11.56
CA GLY A 191 0.12 -21.02 12.65
C GLY A 191 -0.14 -21.84 13.92
N ASP A 192 -0.85 -22.96 13.80
CA ASP A 192 -1.15 -23.84 14.95
C ASP A 192 0.12 -24.44 15.53
N GLN A 193 1.05 -24.86 14.67
CA GLN A 193 2.36 -25.37 15.10
C GLN A 193 3.14 -24.31 15.87
N LEU A 194 3.07 -23.03 15.43
CA LEU A 194 3.72 -21.91 16.10
C LEU A 194 3.08 -21.61 17.46
N ILE A 195 1.74 -21.59 17.55
CA ILE A 195 1.03 -21.45 18.84
C ILE A 195 1.43 -22.57 19.81
N GLY A 196 1.41 -23.81 19.34
CA GLY A 196 1.82 -24.95 20.15
C GLY A 196 3.30 -24.88 20.61
N ALA A 197 4.17 -24.31 19.79
CA ALA A 197 5.57 -24.08 20.15
C ALA A 197 5.70 -23.00 21.24
N LEU A 198 4.97 -21.89 21.12
CA LEU A 198 4.93 -20.82 22.10
C LEU A 198 4.36 -21.34 23.45
N GLN A 199 3.30 -22.14 23.40
CA GLN A 199 2.71 -22.74 24.59
C GLN A 199 3.69 -23.66 25.34
N ARG A 200 4.45 -24.45 24.60
CA ARG A 200 5.49 -25.35 25.22
C ARG A 200 6.64 -24.53 25.80
N ALA A 201 7.07 -23.46 25.15
CA ALA A 201 8.22 -22.67 25.57
C ALA A 201 7.92 -21.71 26.73
N LEU A 202 6.73 -21.06 26.72
CA LEU A 202 6.38 -19.97 27.62
C LEU A 202 5.35 -20.34 28.69
N GLY A 203 4.77 -21.55 28.61
CA GLY A 203 3.83 -22.09 29.60
C GLY A 203 2.62 -21.17 29.84
N ALA A 204 2.37 -20.81 31.09
CA ALA A 204 1.21 -20.00 31.46
C ALA A 204 1.17 -18.57 30.86
N ARG A 205 2.29 -18.04 30.39
CA ARG A 205 2.39 -16.73 29.74
C ARG A 205 2.04 -16.77 28.25
N ALA A 206 2.00 -17.97 27.66
CA ALA A 206 1.77 -18.15 26.23
C ALA A 206 0.35 -17.69 25.80
N PRO A 207 0.18 -17.40 24.51
CA PRO A 207 -1.15 -17.10 23.96
C PRO A 207 -2.00 -18.38 23.91
N ASP A 208 -3.32 -18.24 24.08
CA ASP A 208 -4.26 -19.36 23.95
C ASP A 208 -4.47 -19.75 22.51
N HIS A 209 -4.65 -18.75 21.67
CA HIS A 209 -4.94 -18.88 20.25
C HIS A 209 -4.42 -17.64 19.51
N ALA A 210 -4.36 -17.74 18.20
CA ALA A 210 -4.09 -16.60 17.34
C ALA A 210 -5.33 -15.71 17.28
N LEU A 211 -5.17 -14.40 17.48
CA LEU A 211 -6.22 -13.40 17.22
C LEU A 211 -6.48 -13.28 15.72
N ARG A 212 -5.42 -13.42 14.94
CA ARG A 212 -5.43 -13.40 13.49
C ARG A 212 -4.31 -14.31 12.98
N SER A 213 -4.62 -15.13 12.01
CA SER A 213 -3.66 -15.98 11.32
C SER A 213 -3.83 -15.79 9.82
N GLU A 214 -2.75 -15.38 9.16
CA GLU A 214 -2.71 -15.21 7.72
C GLU A 214 -1.48 -15.89 7.16
N TRP A 215 -1.59 -16.39 5.96
CA TRP A 215 -0.47 -16.96 5.24
C TRP A 215 -0.56 -16.63 3.75
N ILE A 216 0.58 -16.40 3.16
CA ILE A 216 0.71 -16.11 1.74
C ILE A 216 1.86 -16.94 1.18
N GLY A 217 1.55 -17.72 0.15
CA GLY A 217 2.60 -18.47 -0.53
C GLY A 217 3.61 -17.54 -1.22
N PRO A 218 4.89 -17.91 -1.32
CA PRO A 218 5.92 -17.04 -1.91
C PRO A 218 5.63 -16.63 -3.36
N ARG A 219 5.02 -17.51 -4.15
CA ARG A 219 4.59 -17.19 -5.52
C ARG A 219 3.49 -16.14 -5.54
N ALA A 220 2.49 -16.29 -4.67
CA ALA A 220 1.40 -15.33 -4.54
C ALA A 220 1.92 -13.98 -4.09
N GLY A 221 2.83 -13.95 -3.09
CA GLY A 221 3.46 -12.71 -2.64
C GLY A 221 4.24 -11.99 -3.75
N ALA A 222 5.02 -12.72 -4.54
CA ALA A 222 5.72 -12.14 -5.69
C ALA A 222 4.74 -11.58 -6.74
N GLN A 223 3.65 -12.29 -7.03
CA GLN A 223 2.62 -11.85 -7.97
C GLN A 223 1.87 -10.62 -7.46
N LEU A 224 1.56 -10.55 -6.16
CA LEU A 224 0.93 -9.39 -5.53
C LEU A 224 1.82 -8.16 -5.61
N ARG A 225 3.13 -8.31 -5.33
CA ARG A 225 4.11 -7.24 -5.45
C ARG A 225 4.18 -6.69 -6.88
N ASP A 226 4.31 -7.58 -7.88
CA ASP A 226 4.38 -7.18 -9.28
C ASP A 226 3.08 -6.51 -9.74
N SER A 227 1.93 -6.99 -9.27
CA SER A 227 0.63 -6.37 -9.54
C SER A 227 0.49 -5.00 -8.88
N ALA A 228 0.99 -4.83 -7.65
CA ALA A 228 1.00 -3.55 -6.95
C ALA A 228 1.82 -2.49 -7.72
N ILE A 229 3.02 -2.85 -8.16
CA ILE A 229 3.86 -1.95 -8.97
C ILE A 229 3.16 -1.58 -10.29
N LYS A 230 2.58 -2.57 -10.98
CA LYS A 230 1.84 -2.33 -12.23
C LYS A 230 0.64 -1.42 -12.00
N SER A 231 -0.11 -1.60 -10.91
CA SER A 231 -1.28 -0.76 -10.60
C SER A 231 -0.90 0.70 -10.42
N ILE A 232 0.18 0.99 -9.68
CA ILE A 232 0.67 2.37 -9.50
C ILE A 232 1.09 2.97 -10.84
N LEU A 233 1.83 2.21 -11.68
CA LEU A 233 2.25 2.70 -12.99
C LEU A 233 1.07 2.96 -13.93
N ILE A 234 0.10 2.05 -13.96
CA ILE A 234 -1.11 2.18 -14.77
C ILE A 234 -1.92 3.40 -14.31
N GLU A 235 -2.10 3.60 -13.01
CA GLU A 235 -2.79 4.76 -12.47
C GLU A 235 -2.12 6.06 -12.90
N ILE A 236 -0.80 6.17 -12.75
CA ILE A 236 -0.04 7.35 -13.18
C ILE A 236 -0.26 7.62 -14.68
N VAL A 237 -0.25 6.56 -15.52
CA VAL A 237 -0.48 6.69 -16.97
C VAL A 237 -1.90 7.18 -17.27
N PHE A 238 -2.93 6.64 -16.60
CA PHE A 238 -4.30 7.10 -16.80
C PHE A 238 -4.51 8.54 -16.34
N ILE A 239 -3.94 8.92 -15.21
CA ILE A 239 -4.00 10.29 -14.72
C ILE A 239 -3.24 11.24 -15.66
N MET A 240 -2.07 10.83 -16.15
CA MET A 240 -1.32 11.57 -17.18
C MET A 240 -2.17 11.84 -18.42
N ALA A 241 -2.80 10.79 -18.95
CA ALA A 241 -3.68 10.89 -20.11
C ALA A 241 -4.86 11.85 -19.83
N TYR A 242 -5.48 11.71 -18.65
CA TYR A 242 -6.58 12.59 -18.23
C TYR A 242 -6.15 14.08 -18.17
N ILE A 243 -5.02 14.37 -17.51
CA ILE A 243 -4.51 15.74 -17.40
C ILE A 243 -4.14 16.29 -18.78
N ALA A 244 -3.46 15.52 -19.62
CA ALA A 244 -3.06 15.93 -20.96
C ALA A 244 -4.27 16.21 -21.88
N PHE A 245 -5.35 15.44 -21.72
CA PHE A 245 -6.59 15.65 -22.49
C PHE A 245 -7.44 16.80 -21.94
N ARG A 246 -7.47 16.98 -20.63
CA ARG A 246 -8.31 17.98 -19.95
C ARG A 246 -7.69 19.38 -19.94
N PHE A 247 -6.35 19.46 -19.89
CA PHE A 247 -5.58 20.70 -19.77
C PHE A 247 -4.61 20.87 -20.94
N ASP A 248 -4.16 22.11 -21.15
CA ASP A 248 -3.12 22.42 -22.13
C ASP A 248 -1.81 21.69 -21.75
N LEU A 249 -1.01 21.34 -22.76
CA LEU A 249 0.30 20.68 -22.61
C LEU A 249 1.27 21.41 -21.66
N ARG A 250 1.04 22.70 -21.36
CA ARG A 250 1.84 23.47 -20.40
C ARG A 250 1.63 23.01 -18.94
N PHE A 251 0.45 22.48 -18.61
CA PHE A 251 0.10 22.06 -17.24
C PHE A 251 0.42 20.60 -16.95
N ALA A 252 0.36 19.74 -17.96
CA ALA A 252 0.50 18.31 -17.80
C ALA A 252 1.84 17.89 -17.16
N PRO A 253 3.02 18.35 -17.60
CA PRO A 253 4.30 17.92 -17.01
C PRO A 253 4.45 18.29 -15.53
N GLY A 254 3.96 19.48 -15.12
CA GLY A 254 3.98 19.90 -13.72
C GLY A 254 3.18 18.94 -12.82
N GLY A 255 1.96 18.60 -13.25
CA GLY A 255 1.12 17.63 -12.55
C GLY A 255 1.75 16.24 -12.46
N ILE A 256 2.36 15.75 -13.55
CA ILE A 256 3.01 14.43 -13.59
C ILE A 256 4.18 14.37 -12.62
N ILE A 257 5.07 15.38 -12.64
CA ILE A 257 6.24 15.43 -11.76
C ILE A 257 5.82 15.49 -10.30
N SER A 258 4.74 16.24 -9.98
CA SER A 258 4.23 16.28 -8.60
C SER A 258 3.70 14.93 -8.14
N LEU A 259 2.99 14.17 -8.99
CA LEU A 259 2.49 12.83 -8.64
C LEU A 259 3.61 11.83 -8.38
N ILE A 260 4.65 11.84 -9.23
CA ILE A 260 5.82 10.98 -9.03
C ILE A 260 6.53 11.34 -7.71
N HIS A 261 6.64 12.64 -7.41
CA HIS A 261 7.19 13.11 -6.14
C HIS A 261 6.34 12.62 -4.95
N ASP A 262 5.01 12.73 -5.01
CA ASP A 262 4.12 12.35 -3.93
C ASP A 262 4.19 10.85 -3.63
N ALA A 263 4.17 10.04 -4.66
CA ALA A 263 4.31 8.58 -4.52
C ALA A 263 5.68 8.20 -3.95
N THR A 264 6.77 8.76 -4.51
CA THR A 264 8.14 8.43 -4.08
C THR A 264 8.45 9.00 -2.71
N GLY A 265 8.01 10.24 -2.42
CA GLY A 265 8.21 10.90 -1.13
C GLY A 265 7.45 10.18 0.00
N SER A 266 6.20 9.79 -0.25
CA SER A 266 5.39 9.03 0.71
C SER A 266 6.03 7.68 1.03
N LEU A 267 6.45 6.92 0.01
CA LEU A 267 7.19 5.67 0.19
C LEU A 267 8.50 5.88 0.95
N GLY A 268 9.27 6.88 0.56
CA GLY A 268 10.55 7.20 1.22
C GLY A 268 10.38 7.53 2.70
N MET A 269 9.34 8.29 3.06
CA MET A 269 9.02 8.62 4.45
C MET A 269 8.63 7.37 5.25
N LEU A 270 7.83 6.47 4.67
CA LEU A 270 7.47 5.21 5.32
C LEU A 270 8.71 4.36 5.59
N ILE A 271 9.63 4.26 4.62
CA ILE A 271 10.89 3.52 4.75
C ILE A 271 11.79 4.16 5.82
N LEU A 272 11.91 5.47 5.81
CA LEU A 272 12.73 6.22 6.77
C LEU A 272 12.27 6.00 8.22
N LEU A 273 10.95 5.92 8.41
CA LEU A 273 10.32 5.66 9.71
C LEU A 273 10.21 4.17 10.05
N GLY A 274 10.79 3.29 9.23
CA GLY A 274 10.78 1.85 9.46
C GLY A 274 9.40 1.21 9.38
N LYS A 275 8.43 1.88 8.72
CA LYS A 275 7.10 1.33 8.48
C LYS A 275 7.14 0.26 7.41
N GLU A 276 6.23 -0.69 7.53
CA GLU A 276 6.12 -1.76 6.55
C GLU A 276 5.31 -1.34 5.34
N ILE A 277 5.69 -1.90 4.21
CA ILE A 277 4.99 -1.74 2.94
C ILE A 277 4.23 -3.03 2.66
N ASP A 278 2.93 -2.99 2.79
CA ASP A 278 1.96 -4.05 2.56
C ASP A 278 0.95 -3.64 1.48
N LEU A 279 -0.05 -4.47 1.19
CA LEU A 279 -1.10 -4.14 0.23
C LEU A 279 -1.92 -2.91 0.66
N THR A 280 -2.10 -2.72 1.96
CA THR A 280 -2.84 -1.56 2.47
C THR A 280 -2.05 -0.27 2.25
N THR A 281 -0.73 -0.32 2.38
CA THR A 281 0.18 0.80 2.04
C THR A 281 0.08 1.15 0.56
N VAL A 282 0.05 0.15 -0.33
CA VAL A 282 -0.14 0.38 -1.77
C VAL A 282 -1.48 1.04 -2.05
N ALA A 283 -2.56 0.55 -1.43
CA ALA A 283 -3.89 1.16 -1.54
C ALA A 283 -3.89 2.61 -1.03
N ALA A 284 -3.17 2.90 0.05
CA ALA A 284 -2.99 4.26 0.53
C ALA A 284 -2.28 5.15 -0.50
N ILE A 285 -1.20 4.67 -1.12
CA ILE A 285 -0.45 5.42 -2.13
C ILE A 285 -1.30 5.70 -3.37
N LEU A 286 -2.06 4.71 -3.87
CA LEU A 286 -3.01 4.90 -4.96
C LEU A 286 -4.05 6.00 -4.58
N THR A 287 -4.58 5.93 -3.36
CA THR A 287 -5.52 6.94 -2.87
C THR A 287 -4.88 8.34 -2.79
N VAL A 288 -3.63 8.44 -2.33
CA VAL A 288 -2.87 9.71 -2.26
C VAL A 288 -2.67 10.30 -3.64
N ILE A 289 -2.27 9.50 -4.63
CA ILE A 289 -2.08 9.93 -6.01
C ILE A 289 -3.38 10.51 -6.56
N GLY A 290 -4.51 9.79 -6.42
CA GLY A 290 -5.82 10.26 -6.87
C GLY A 290 -6.29 11.54 -6.16
N TYR A 291 -6.01 11.65 -4.86
CA TYR A 291 -6.39 12.84 -4.08
C TYR A 291 -5.52 14.06 -4.40
N SER A 292 -4.20 13.87 -4.57
CA SER A 292 -3.26 14.94 -4.94
C SER A 292 -3.60 15.58 -6.30
N VAL A 293 -4.01 14.74 -7.27
CA VAL A 293 -4.46 15.23 -8.57
C VAL A 293 -5.65 16.17 -8.43
N ASN A 294 -6.60 15.88 -7.56
CA ASN A 294 -7.79 16.70 -7.37
C ASN A 294 -7.42 18.15 -6.99
N ASP A 295 -6.50 18.33 -6.05
CA ASP A 295 -6.04 19.65 -5.64
C ASP A 295 -5.27 20.37 -6.76
N THR A 296 -4.40 19.65 -7.46
CA THR A 296 -3.64 20.17 -8.61
C THR A 296 -4.57 20.65 -9.73
N VAL A 297 -5.57 19.83 -10.08
CA VAL A 297 -6.57 20.14 -11.12
C VAL A 297 -7.38 21.39 -10.76
N VAL A 298 -7.81 21.52 -9.51
CA VAL A 298 -8.59 22.68 -9.04
C VAL A 298 -7.78 23.98 -9.16
N ILE A 299 -6.50 23.95 -8.78
CA ILE A 299 -5.65 25.13 -8.90
C ILE A 299 -5.34 25.44 -10.37
N TYR A 300 -5.08 24.43 -11.19
CA TYR A 300 -4.85 24.62 -12.64
C TYR A 300 -6.07 25.20 -13.34
N ASP A 301 -7.27 24.73 -13.04
CA ASP A 301 -8.51 25.28 -13.59
C ASP A 301 -8.67 26.75 -13.20
N ARG A 302 -8.35 27.12 -11.95
CA ARG A 302 -8.37 28.50 -11.49
C ARG A 302 -7.30 29.36 -12.17
N VAL A 303 -6.09 28.85 -12.37
CA VAL A 303 -5.05 29.56 -13.14
C VAL A 303 -5.54 29.84 -14.58
N ARG A 304 -6.13 28.83 -15.21
CA ARG A 304 -6.69 28.96 -16.58
C ARG A 304 -7.81 30.00 -16.66
N GLU A 305 -8.69 30.01 -15.67
CA GLU A 305 -9.75 31.02 -15.56
C GLU A 305 -9.18 32.44 -15.41
N ASN A 306 -8.16 32.59 -14.55
CA ASN A 306 -7.53 33.89 -14.29
C ASN A 306 -6.67 34.38 -15.44
N ILE A 307 -6.11 33.52 -16.31
CA ILE A 307 -5.48 33.90 -17.57
C ILE A 307 -6.47 34.69 -18.46
N GLY A 308 -7.73 34.26 -18.52
CA GLY A 308 -8.77 34.93 -19.28
C GLY A 308 -9.25 36.27 -18.68
N LYS A 309 -9.26 36.34 -17.34
CA LYS A 309 -9.82 37.51 -16.61
C LYS A 309 -8.80 38.61 -16.35
N LEU A 310 -7.57 38.27 -15.98
CA LEU A 310 -6.54 39.21 -15.54
C LEU A 310 -5.52 39.47 -16.66
N ARG A 311 -6.00 40.15 -17.72
CA ARG A 311 -5.17 40.49 -18.88
C ARG A 311 -4.03 41.43 -18.47
N GLY A 312 -2.78 41.07 -18.77
CA GLY A 312 -1.59 41.85 -18.47
C GLY A 312 -0.86 41.52 -17.17
N ALA A 313 -1.42 40.66 -16.33
CA ALA A 313 -0.70 40.10 -15.20
C ALA A 313 0.39 39.12 -15.67
N SER A 314 1.50 39.04 -14.94
CA SER A 314 2.52 38.01 -15.23
C SER A 314 1.98 36.62 -14.90
N PHE A 315 2.47 35.59 -15.59
CA PHE A 315 2.03 34.22 -15.32
C PHE A 315 2.32 33.80 -13.86
N ARG A 316 3.41 34.32 -13.29
CA ARG A 316 3.74 34.14 -11.88
C ARG A 316 2.69 34.77 -10.94
N ASP A 317 2.23 35.99 -11.25
CA ASP A 317 1.19 36.65 -10.44
C ASP A 317 -0.13 35.91 -10.53
N LEU A 318 -0.48 35.40 -11.72
CA LEU A 318 -1.67 34.58 -11.94
C LEU A 318 -1.64 33.31 -11.07
N ILE A 319 -0.48 32.65 -10.98
CA ILE A 319 -0.28 31.48 -10.10
C ILE A 319 -0.50 31.87 -8.64
N ASN A 320 0.16 32.94 -8.16
CA ASN A 320 0.03 33.39 -6.77
C ASN A 320 -1.41 33.76 -6.40
N ILE A 321 -2.10 34.47 -7.29
CA ILE A 321 -3.51 34.86 -7.11
C ILE A 321 -4.38 33.60 -7.05
N SER A 322 -4.28 32.71 -8.05
CA SER A 322 -5.10 31.51 -8.14
C SER A 322 -4.90 30.57 -6.97
N THR A 323 -3.65 30.38 -6.53
CA THR A 323 -3.33 29.57 -5.35
C THR A 323 -3.92 30.19 -4.08
N SER A 324 -3.80 31.51 -3.91
CA SER A 324 -4.37 32.21 -2.74
C SER A 324 -5.90 32.10 -2.69
N GLU A 325 -6.58 32.16 -3.84
CA GLU A 325 -8.03 32.00 -3.95
C GLU A 325 -8.48 30.57 -3.60
N MET A 326 -7.71 29.56 -3.98
CA MET A 326 -8.04 28.14 -3.75
C MET A 326 -7.54 27.60 -2.40
N LEU A 327 -6.61 28.30 -1.75
CA LEU A 327 -5.98 27.85 -0.50
C LEU A 327 -6.99 27.44 0.59
N GLY A 328 -8.04 28.24 0.76
CA GLY A 328 -9.09 27.95 1.75
C GLY A 328 -9.83 26.65 1.47
N ARG A 329 -10.07 26.34 0.18
CA ARG A 329 -10.70 25.08 -0.23
C ARG A 329 -9.77 23.90 0.02
N THR A 330 -8.53 23.97 -0.45
CA THR A 330 -7.53 22.91 -0.26
C THR A 330 -7.30 22.58 1.22
N ILE A 331 -7.15 23.59 2.07
CA ILE A 331 -6.97 23.38 3.52
C ILE A 331 -8.22 22.76 4.17
N LEU A 332 -9.41 23.19 3.78
CA LEU A 332 -10.65 22.63 4.34
C LEU A 332 -10.85 21.19 3.88
N THR A 333 -10.68 20.89 2.60
CA THR A 333 -10.88 19.53 2.07
C THR A 333 -9.87 18.55 2.67
N THR A 334 -8.58 18.91 2.66
CA THR A 334 -7.56 18.03 3.24
C THR A 334 -7.65 17.99 4.78
N GLY A 335 -8.00 19.11 5.43
CA GLY A 335 -8.20 19.18 6.87
C GLY A 335 -9.33 18.27 7.36
N THR A 336 -10.45 18.19 6.64
CA THR A 336 -11.56 17.28 6.98
C THR A 336 -11.15 15.82 6.85
N VAL A 337 -10.39 15.46 5.82
CA VAL A 337 -9.85 14.11 5.67
C VAL A 337 -8.84 13.79 6.77
N GLN A 338 -7.94 14.72 7.10
CA GLN A 338 -6.98 14.54 8.20
C GLN A 338 -7.67 14.35 9.55
N LEU A 339 -8.77 15.07 9.81
CA LEU A 339 -9.59 14.86 11.01
C LEU A 339 -10.21 13.46 11.06
N SER A 340 -10.66 12.93 9.91
CA SER A 340 -11.18 11.57 9.83
C SER A 340 -10.07 10.53 10.08
N LEU A 341 -8.87 10.76 9.54
CA LEU A 341 -7.72 9.90 9.78
C LEU A 341 -7.24 9.93 11.24
N LEU A 342 -7.42 11.05 11.94
CA LEU A 342 -7.10 11.16 13.36
C LEU A 342 -7.87 10.13 14.20
N ALA A 343 -9.09 9.79 13.82
CA ALA A 343 -9.86 8.73 14.48
C ALA A 343 -9.16 7.37 14.41
N PHE A 344 -8.52 7.05 13.27
CA PHE A 344 -7.74 5.82 13.13
C PHE A 344 -6.43 5.84 13.93
N PHE A 345 -5.87 7.02 14.20
CA PHE A 345 -4.72 7.13 15.09
C PHE A 345 -5.07 6.89 16.55
N ILE A 346 -6.25 7.34 16.97
CA ILE A 346 -6.68 7.24 18.37
C ILE A 346 -7.25 5.85 18.67
N TRP A 347 -8.12 5.34 17.79
CA TRP A 347 -8.85 4.08 18.02
C TRP A 347 -8.41 2.92 17.12
N GLY A 348 -7.62 3.18 16.06
CA GLY A 348 -7.15 2.15 15.16
C GLY A 348 -6.00 1.33 15.76
N THR A 349 -5.93 0.08 15.36
CA THR A 349 -4.85 -0.84 15.74
C THR A 349 -4.20 -1.45 14.51
N GLY A 350 -2.94 -1.88 14.63
CA GLY A 350 -2.24 -2.63 13.60
C GLY A 350 -2.28 -1.98 12.22
N THR A 351 -2.83 -2.70 11.26
CA THR A 351 -2.89 -2.33 9.83
C THR A 351 -3.64 -1.02 9.58
N LEU A 352 -4.75 -0.76 10.30
CA LEU A 352 -5.53 0.47 10.14
C LEU A 352 -4.74 1.72 10.54
N LYS A 353 -3.93 1.63 11.60
CA LYS A 353 -3.07 2.72 12.03
C LYS A 353 -1.96 3.02 11.01
N ASN A 354 -1.37 1.97 10.44
CA ASN A 354 -0.36 2.12 9.39
C ASN A 354 -0.94 2.70 8.10
N PHE A 355 -2.15 2.26 7.70
CA PHE A 355 -2.88 2.82 6.57
C PHE A 355 -3.17 4.32 6.75
N ALA A 356 -3.73 4.70 7.91
CA ALA A 356 -3.99 6.10 8.22
C ALA A 356 -2.71 6.94 8.24
N PHE A 357 -1.61 6.38 8.73
CA PHE A 357 -0.31 7.03 8.70
C PHE A 357 0.17 7.29 7.27
N ALA A 358 0.11 6.28 6.40
CA ALA A 358 0.50 6.41 5.00
C ALA A 358 -0.32 7.47 4.26
N LEU A 359 -1.65 7.49 4.48
CA LEU A 359 -2.54 8.52 3.93
C LEU A 359 -2.22 9.92 4.46
N THR A 360 -1.99 10.05 5.78
CA THR A 360 -1.67 11.34 6.41
C THR A 360 -0.41 11.93 5.80
N VAL A 361 0.65 11.16 5.73
CA VAL A 361 1.93 11.56 5.13
C VAL A 361 1.73 11.91 3.65
N GLY A 362 1.03 11.06 2.92
CA GLY A 362 0.80 11.26 1.49
C GLY A 362 0.01 12.53 1.17
N PHE A 363 -1.06 12.82 1.91
CA PHE A 363 -1.84 14.05 1.71
C PHE A 363 -1.05 15.31 2.05
N MET A 364 -0.16 15.26 3.04
CA MET A 364 0.76 16.37 3.32
C MET A 364 1.72 16.61 2.16
N PHE A 365 2.26 15.53 1.56
CA PHE A 365 3.05 15.64 0.34
C PHE A 365 2.25 16.20 -0.83
N GLY A 366 0.98 15.79 -1.01
CA GLY A 366 0.11 16.26 -2.09
C GLY A 366 -0.16 17.78 -2.05
N ILE A 367 -0.49 18.33 -0.88
CA ILE A 367 -0.65 19.79 -0.73
C ILE A 367 0.66 20.51 -1.06
N TYR A 368 1.75 20.01 -0.50
CA TYR A 368 3.07 20.59 -0.69
C TYR A 368 3.48 20.57 -2.17
N SER A 369 3.35 19.43 -2.84
CA SER A 369 3.79 19.24 -4.22
C SER A 369 2.97 20.06 -5.22
N THR A 370 1.68 20.17 -5.00
CA THR A 370 0.82 21.00 -5.84
C THR A 370 1.32 22.44 -5.88
N ILE A 371 1.65 23.03 -4.73
CA ILE A 371 2.07 24.45 -4.63
C ILE A 371 3.52 24.63 -5.06
N TYR A 372 4.42 23.72 -4.64
CA TYR A 372 5.86 23.93 -4.76
C TYR A 372 6.56 23.05 -5.80
N ILE A 373 5.83 22.19 -6.50
CA ILE A 373 6.38 21.40 -7.61
C ILE A 373 5.55 21.62 -8.87
N ALA A 374 4.24 21.30 -8.84
CA ALA A 374 3.41 21.36 -10.02
C ALA A 374 3.37 22.80 -10.64
N LEU A 375 3.13 23.80 -9.81
CA LEU A 375 3.03 25.20 -10.27
C LEU A 375 4.37 25.79 -10.72
N PRO A 376 5.51 25.62 -10.00
CA PRO A 376 6.81 26.09 -10.49
C PRO A 376 7.27 25.42 -11.78
N VAL A 377 7.03 24.12 -11.95
CA VAL A 377 7.35 23.41 -13.19
C VAL A 377 6.50 23.95 -14.33
N THR A 378 5.22 24.19 -14.10
CA THR A 378 4.32 24.80 -15.09
C THR A 378 4.78 26.21 -15.45
N GLU A 379 5.20 27.06 -14.48
CA GLU A 379 5.76 28.39 -14.76
C GLU A 379 7.04 28.31 -15.61
N TRP A 380 7.91 27.36 -15.29
CA TRP A 380 9.14 27.16 -16.05
C TRP A 380 8.85 26.73 -17.49
N LEU A 381 7.94 25.81 -17.69
CA LEU A 381 7.52 25.35 -19.03
C LEU A 381 6.85 26.45 -19.84
N ASP A 382 5.99 27.26 -19.22
CA ASP A 382 5.37 28.42 -19.88
C ASP A 382 6.44 29.37 -20.41
N LYS A 383 7.47 29.65 -19.61
CA LYS A 383 8.61 30.49 -20.06
C LYS A 383 9.41 29.86 -21.20
N VAL A 384 9.69 28.55 -21.15
CA VAL A 384 10.54 27.88 -22.14
C VAL A 384 9.82 27.65 -23.46
N LEU A 385 8.55 27.20 -23.43
CA LEU A 385 7.81 26.79 -24.62
C LEU A 385 7.03 27.94 -25.23
N PHE A 386 6.35 28.76 -24.43
CA PHE A 386 5.38 29.74 -24.91
C PHE A 386 5.94 31.18 -25.04
N SER A 387 7.00 31.54 -24.27
CA SER A 387 7.69 32.82 -24.50
C SER A 387 8.45 32.83 -25.84
N ARG A 388 8.86 31.65 -26.32
CA ARG A 388 9.48 31.53 -27.67
C ARG A 388 8.48 31.62 -28.81
N MET A 389 7.23 31.22 -28.60
CA MET A 389 6.17 31.28 -29.61
C MET A 389 5.49 32.67 -29.68
N GLY A 390 5.53 33.45 -28.58
CA GLY A 390 5.01 34.84 -28.54
C GLY A 390 6.00 35.94 -28.92
N GLY A 391 7.26 35.62 -29.17
CA GLY A 391 8.36 36.55 -29.46
C GLY A 391 8.38 37.12 -30.89
N GLY A 392 7.36 36.90 -31.72
CA GLY A 392 7.32 37.29 -33.12
C GLY A 392 6.65 38.66 -33.45
N SER A 393 6.11 39.39 -32.46
CA SER A 393 5.36 40.63 -32.80
C SER A 393 5.59 41.77 -31.79
N ASN A 394 6.83 42.22 -31.65
CA ASN A 394 7.11 43.59 -31.23
C ASN A 394 8.57 44.01 -31.44
N LYS A 395 9.06 43.89 -32.69
CA LYS A 395 10.20 44.67 -33.17
C LYS A 395 9.65 45.72 -34.14
N GLY A 396 9.40 46.93 -33.67
CA GLY A 396 9.12 48.04 -34.58
C GLY A 396 8.22 49.11 -33.99
N THR A 397 8.70 49.90 -33.07
CA THR A 397 8.45 51.35 -33.06
C THR A 397 9.45 52.05 -32.13
N LYS A 398 10.66 52.24 -32.61
CA LYS A 398 11.48 53.38 -32.23
C LYS A 398 10.96 54.54 -33.05
N GLY A 399 10.32 55.50 -32.40
CA GLY A 399 9.90 56.69 -33.11
C GLY A 399 9.31 57.76 -32.19
N SER A 400 10.07 58.82 -32.07
CA SER A 400 9.63 60.16 -31.75
C SER A 400 9.45 60.60 -30.29
N ARG A 401 10.55 61.10 -29.72
CA ARG A 401 10.50 62.12 -28.67
C ARG A 401 9.77 63.36 -29.15
N GLY A 402 8.51 63.55 -28.76
CA GLY A 402 7.76 64.79 -28.82
C GLY A 402 7.83 65.50 -27.46
N LYS A 403 8.39 66.72 -27.43
CA LYS A 403 8.44 67.61 -26.26
C LYS A 403 7.00 67.96 -25.78
N PRO A 404 6.76 68.11 -24.48
CA PRO A 404 5.47 68.58 -23.99
C PRO A 404 5.35 70.07 -24.16
N SER A 405 4.34 70.55 -24.92
CA SER A 405 3.87 71.92 -24.98
C SER A 405 2.97 72.17 -23.76
N ALA A 406 3.37 73.11 -22.93
CA ALA A 406 2.53 73.68 -21.89
C ALA A 406 1.34 74.47 -22.48
N ARG A 407 0.10 74.09 -22.18
CA ARG A 407 -1.05 74.93 -22.30
C ARG A 407 -1.79 75.02 -20.97
N ARG A 408 -1.80 76.31 -20.50
CA ARG A 408 -2.60 76.81 -19.36
C ARG A 408 -4.07 76.50 -19.55
N ALA A 409 -4.67 76.01 -18.52
CA ALA A 409 -6.11 75.98 -18.39
C ALA A 409 -6.59 77.21 -17.62
N THR A 410 -7.47 77.95 -18.16
CA THR A 410 -8.36 78.96 -17.53
C THR A 410 -9.69 78.29 -17.26
N ALA A 411 -10.16 78.38 -15.99
CA ALA A 411 -11.52 78.08 -15.60
C ALA A 411 -12.45 79.26 -16.03
N PRO A 412 -13.74 78.98 -16.18
CA PRO A 412 -14.69 79.74 -15.40
C PRO A 412 -15.90 78.96 -14.89
N ALA A 413 -16.41 79.55 -13.81
CA ALA A 413 -17.75 79.64 -13.19
C ALA A 413 -18.45 78.32 -12.79
#